data_435cebd4527b91858cfcebe00e994add
#
_entry.id   435cebd4527b91858cfcebe00e994add
#
_cell.length_a   1.000
_cell.length_b   1.000
_cell.length_c   1.000
_cell.angle_alpha   90.00
_cell.angle_beta   90.00
_cell.angle_gamma   90.00
#
_symmetry.space_group_name_H-M   'P 1'
#
loop_
_entity.id
_entity.type
_entity.pdbx_description
1 polymer ?
#
loop_
_entity_poly.entity_id
_entity_poly.type
_entity_poly.pdbx_seq_one_letter_code
_entity_poly.pdbx_strand_id
1 'polypeptide(L)'
;MTETLFCTDTFWDEYGDRVRAITSNIEVVQLVGDEPISDGDLERITICFFSHDAWPERAAHFFGVAMRAPNLRWLHTMSAGVDSPIFGTFLDRGVRLSNSSGSSAAPIARTAMMYLLALSRDLPRMMRAQAEREWAWERWRELDGQRVAVVGFGPIGQEVVRLTTAFGMVPVVVRRSAHGDEPCPVRPLGDLGDVLAEVDAVVVALPLTPETDGLFSAELLARMQPHAFFVNVGRGELVDQTALTDALASGRLGGAGLDVTVPEPLPSDDPLWTLPNVIITPHNSGSTDGTARRSAEMFLSNLESWTAETSLVTEVIR
;
A
#
# COMPACT_ATOMS: atom_id res chain seq x y z
N MET A 1 19.67 -29.46 -6.76
CA MET A 1 19.72 -28.70 -8.03
C MET A 1 20.31 -27.36 -7.71
N THR A 2 21.13 -26.79 -8.59
CA THR A 2 21.66 -25.43 -8.41
C THR A 2 20.51 -24.45 -8.61
N GLU A 3 20.31 -23.52 -7.66
CA GLU A 3 19.34 -22.46 -7.80
C GLU A 3 19.89 -21.33 -8.66
N THR A 4 19.06 -20.70 -9.46
CA THR A 4 19.41 -19.54 -10.27
C THR A 4 18.44 -18.41 -9.96
N LEU A 5 18.98 -17.33 -9.41
CA LEU A 5 18.24 -16.10 -9.09
C LEU A 5 18.21 -15.16 -10.31
N PHE A 6 17.02 -14.74 -10.71
CA PHE A 6 16.82 -13.62 -11.60
C PHE A 6 16.47 -12.36 -10.80
N CYS A 7 17.27 -11.33 -10.93
CA CYS A 7 17.09 -10.04 -10.26
C CYS A 7 17.66 -8.92 -11.10
N THR A 8 17.49 -7.67 -10.67
CA THR A 8 18.14 -6.51 -11.32
C THR A 8 19.63 -6.46 -11.00
N ASP A 9 20.38 -5.84 -11.88
CA ASP A 9 21.79 -5.47 -11.66
C ASP A 9 21.96 -4.64 -10.38
N THR A 10 21.12 -3.63 -10.19
CA THR A 10 21.14 -2.74 -9.00
C THR A 10 20.98 -3.54 -7.70
N PHE A 11 20.01 -4.45 -7.63
CA PHE A 11 19.85 -5.31 -6.45
C PHE A 11 21.07 -6.18 -6.24
N TRP A 12 21.61 -6.78 -7.31
CA TRP A 12 22.76 -7.65 -7.21
C TRP A 12 24.02 -6.93 -6.74
N ASP A 13 24.26 -5.72 -7.23
CA ASP A 13 25.42 -4.89 -6.83
C ASP A 13 25.36 -4.54 -5.34
N GLU A 14 24.18 -4.31 -4.79
CA GLU A 14 24.00 -3.94 -3.38
C GLU A 14 23.94 -5.15 -2.43
N TYR A 15 23.30 -6.25 -2.85
CA TYR A 15 22.99 -7.39 -1.96
C TYR A 15 23.63 -8.71 -2.38
N GLY A 16 24.34 -8.79 -3.50
CA GLY A 16 24.88 -10.04 -4.05
C GLY A 16 25.79 -10.80 -3.10
N ASP A 17 26.63 -10.10 -2.31
CA ASP A 17 27.47 -10.74 -1.30
C ASP A 17 26.65 -11.37 -0.17
N ARG A 18 25.55 -10.75 0.21
CA ARG A 18 24.61 -11.30 1.22
C ARG A 18 23.88 -12.52 0.68
N VAL A 19 23.45 -12.48 -0.58
CA VAL A 19 22.86 -13.63 -1.26
C VAL A 19 23.82 -14.81 -1.28
N ARG A 20 25.11 -14.59 -1.63
CA ARG A 20 26.15 -15.63 -1.61
C ARG A 20 26.47 -16.15 -0.22
N ALA A 21 26.34 -15.32 0.81
CA ALA A 21 26.52 -15.74 2.20
C ALA A 21 25.40 -16.68 2.68
N ILE A 22 24.18 -16.54 2.17
CA ILE A 22 23.05 -17.44 2.45
C ILE A 22 23.21 -18.75 1.69
N THR A 23 23.57 -18.67 0.40
CA THR A 23 23.74 -19.86 -0.44
C THR A 23 24.87 -19.68 -1.45
N SER A 24 26.00 -20.35 -1.18
CA SER A 24 27.23 -20.20 -1.97
C SER A 24 27.13 -20.75 -3.39
N ASN A 25 26.16 -21.61 -3.68
CA ASN A 25 26.00 -22.29 -4.97
C ASN A 25 24.91 -21.66 -5.85
N ILE A 26 24.48 -20.42 -5.56
CA ILE A 26 23.47 -19.75 -6.36
C ILE A 26 24.12 -19.15 -7.61
N GLU A 27 23.54 -19.43 -8.77
CA GLU A 27 23.83 -18.72 -10.00
C GLU A 27 22.95 -17.48 -10.09
N VAL A 28 23.35 -16.49 -10.90
CA VAL A 28 22.55 -15.28 -11.10
C VAL A 28 22.39 -14.96 -12.57
N VAL A 29 21.19 -14.56 -12.93
CA VAL A 29 20.86 -13.91 -14.20
C VAL A 29 20.40 -12.50 -13.85
N GLN A 30 21.05 -11.50 -14.41
CA GLN A 30 20.79 -10.10 -14.09
C GLN A 30 19.98 -9.43 -15.21
N LEU A 31 19.00 -8.63 -14.84
CA LEU A 31 18.35 -7.69 -15.73
C LEU A 31 19.19 -6.41 -15.80
N VAL A 32 19.95 -6.25 -16.91
CA VAL A 32 20.80 -5.09 -17.15
C VAL A 32 20.16 -4.22 -18.23
N GLY A 33 19.66 -3.05 -17.86
CA GLY A 33 18.96 -2.16 -18.78
C GLY A 33 17.86 -2.88 -19.55
N ASP A 34 17.88 -2.77 -20.89
CA ASP A 34 16.95 -3.42 -21.81
C ASP A 34 17.57 -4.64 -22.53
N GLU A 35 18.71 -5.15 -22.04
CA GLU A 35 19.38 -6.27 -22.68
C GLU A 35 18.51 -7.54 -22.66
N PRO A 36 18.42 -8.26 -23.80
CA PRO A 36 17.63 -9.47 -23.86
C PRO A 36 18.26 -10.61 -23.08
N ILE A 37 17.46 -11.36 -22.34
CA ILE A 37 17.90 -12.58 -21.65
C ILE A 37 17.90 -13.74 -22.64
N SER A 38 18.98 -14.49 -22.69
CA SER A 38 19.14 -15.66 -23.61
C SER A 38 18.20 -16.80 -23.23
N ASP A 39 17.83 -17.63 -24.19
CA ASP A 39 16.97 -18.81 -23.94
C ASP A 39 17.61 -19.77 -22.95
N GLY A 40 18.95 -19.95 -23.01
CA GLY A 40 19.67 -20.75 -22.03
C GLY A 40 19.63 -20.19 -20.61
N ASP A 41 19.59 -18.87 -20.45
CA ASP A 41 19.41 -18.23 -19.15
C ASP A 41 17.97 -18.38 -18.64
N LEU A 42 16.98 -18.23 -19.53
CA LEU A 42 15.57 -18.46 -19.19
C LEU A 42 15.32 -19.87 -18.62
N GLU A 43 15.96 -20.90 -19.21
CA GLU A 43 15.83 -22.28 -18.75
C GLU A 43 16.44 -22.53 -17.38
N ARG A 44 17.41 -21.71 -16.95
CA ARG A 44 18.08 -21.88 -15.65
C ARG A 44 17.37 -21.19 -14.50
N ILE A 45 16.58 -20.14 -14.76
CA ILE A 45 15.91 -19.34 -13.72
C ILE A 45 14.95 -20.18 -12.89
N THR A 46 15.17 -20.23 -11.57
CA THR A 46 14.33 -20.93 -10.61
C THR A 46 13.72 -20.03 -9.56
N ILE A 47 14.34 -18.88 -9.30
CA ILE A 47 13.92 -17.88 -8.34
C ILE A 47 13.90 -16.51 -9.02
N CYS A 48 12.87 -15.70 -8.76
CA CYS A 48 12.81 -14.30 -9.19
C CYS A 48 12.62 -13.38 -7.98
N PHE A 49 13.36 -12.27 -7.96
CA PHE A 49 13.08 -11.17 -7.03
C PHE A 49 12.78 -9.88 -7.81
N PHE A 50 11.52 -9.47 -7.76
CA PHE A 50 11.07 -8.19 -8.30
C PHE A 50 11.32 -7.08 -7.27
N SER A 51 12.45 -6.38 -7.41
CA SER A 51 12.92 -5.33 -6.52
C SER A 51 12.39 -3.94 -6.89
N HIS A 52 12.48 -2.98 -5.98
CA HIS A 52 11.94 -1.62 -6.15
C HIS A 52 12.54 -0.85 -7.33
N ASP A 53 13.81 -1.06 -7.62
CA ASP A 53 14.51 -0.41 -8.73
C ASP A 53 14.05 -0.89 -10.13
N ALA A 54 13.32 -2.01 -10.19
CA ALA A 54 12.67 -2.46 -11.43
C ALA A 54 11.37 -1.69 -11.73
N TRP A 55 10.81 -0.97 -10.79
CA TRP A 55 9.56 -0.24 -10.95
C TRP A 55 9.80 1.27 -11.17
N PRO A 56 9.04 1.92 -12.06
CA PRO A 56 8.11 1.31 -13.04
C PRO A 56 8.78 0.90 -14.35
N GLU A 57 9.96 1.47 -14.69
CA GLU A 57 10.53 1.49 -16.04
C GLU A 57 10.88 0.10 -16.55
N ARG A 58 11.41 -0.78 -15.68
CA ARG A 58 11.86 -2.14 -16.04
C ARG A 58 10.83 -3.24 -15.72
N ALA A 59 9.67 -2.88 -15.15
CA ALA A 59 8.68 -3.85 -14.69
C ALA A 59 8.16 -4.76 -15.81
N ALA A 60 7.80 -4.19 -16.95
CA ALA A 60 7.32 -4.96 -18.11
C ALA A 60 8.36 -5.95 -18.63
N HIS A 61 9.64 -5.54 -18.69
CA HIS A 61 10.73 -6.41 -19.11
C HIS A 61 10.96 -7.51 -18.07
N PHE A 62 11.04 -7.19 -16.79
CA PHE A 62 11.20 -8.16 -15.69
C PHE A 62 10.14 -9.26 -15.74
N PHE A 63 8.86 -8.86 -15.76
CA PHE A 63 7.77 -9.83 -15.81
C PHE A 63 7.71 -10.60 -17.12
N GLY A 64 8.11 -9.99 -18.24
CA GLY A 64 8.25 -10.66 -19.53
C GLY A 64 9.29 -11.79 -19.50
N VAL A 65 10.41 -11.62 -18.79
CA VAL A 65 11.42 -12.66 -18.55
C VAL A 65 10.88 -13.73 -17.61
N ALA A 66 10.36 -13.33 -16.43
CA ALA A 66 9.84 -14.27 -15.46
C ALA A 66 8.71 -15.16 -16.01
N MET A 67 7.85 -14.61 -16.88
CA MET A 67 6.78 -15.38 -17.55
C MET A 67 7.32 -16.41 -18.53
N ARG A 68 8.46 -16.17 -19.19
CA ARG A 68 9.09 -17.10 -20.14
C ARG A 68 9.99 -18.14 -19.46
N ALA A 69 10.37 -17.95 -18.19
CA ALA A 69 11.19 -18.90 -17.45
C ALA A 69 10.41 -20.19 -17.13
N PRO A 70 10.72 -21.32 -17.78
CA PRO A 70 9.90 -22.55 -17.65
C PRO A 70 10.09 -23.25 -16.32
N ASN A 71 11.24 -23.06 -15.67
CA ASN A 71 11.63 -23.72 -14.44
C ASN A 71 11.48 -22.84 -13.20
N LEU A 72 10.81 -21.68 -13.33
CA LEU A 72 10.55 -20.79 -12.21
C LEU A 72 9.70 -21.49 -11.13
N ARG A 73 10.18 -21.49 -9.89
CA ARG A 73 9.52 -22.12 -8.74
C ARG A 73 9.10 -21.15 -7.66
N TRP A 74 9.81 -20.01 -7.53
CA TRP A 74 9.52 -19.01 -6.53
C TRP A 74 9.71 -17.59 -7.09
N LEU A 75 8.71 -16.74 -6.88
CA LEU A 75 8.76 -15.30 -7.15
C LEU A 75 8.53 -14.56 -5.83
N HIS A 76 9.47 -13.68 -5.45
CA HIS A 76 9.26 -12.68 -4.40
C HIS A 76 9.03 -11.32 -5.04
N THR A 77 8.00 -10.60 -4.59
CA THR A 77 7.71 -9.24 -5.07
C THR A 77 7.91 -8.18 -3.99
N MET A 78 8.46 -7.04 -4.37
CA MET A 78 8.62 -5.87 -3.52
C MET A 78 7.30 -5.29 -3.00
N SER A 79 6.19 -5.52 -3.69
CA SER A 79 4.87 -5.01 -3.33
C SER A 79 4.26 -5.78 -2.17
N ALA A 80 3.41 -5.11 -1.39
CA ALA A 80 2.58 -5.78 -0.39
C ALA A 80 1.32 -6.38 -1.02
N GLY A 81 0.70 -5.67 -1.98
CA GLY A 81 -0.47 -6.13 -2.75
C GLY A 81 -0.05 -7.04 -3.91
N VAL A 82 -0.87 -8.06 -4.17
CA VAL A 82 -0.70 -9.02 -5.28
C VAL A 82 -2.01 -9.19 -6.05
N ASP A 83 -2.81 -8.16 -6.09
CA ASP A 83 -4.11 -8.06 -6.76
C ASP A 83 -3.99 -7.96 -8.29
N SER A 84 -2.81 -7.58 -8.82
CA SER A 84 -2.58 -7.58 -10.26
C SER A 84 -2.74 -8.99 -10.87
N PRO A 85 -3.45 -9.14 -12.03
CA PRO A 85 -3.68 -10.43 -12.68
C PRO A 85 -2.42 -11.23 -13.00
N ILE A 86 -1.27 -10.56 -13.17
CA ILE A 86 0.00 -11.22 -13.47
C ILE A 86 0.41 -12.19 -12.35
N PHE A 87 0.18 -11.85 -11.09
CA PHE A 87 0.51 -12.72 -9.96
C PHE A 87 -0.38 -13.97 -9.94
N GLY A 88 -1.65 -13.84 -10.32
CA GLY A 88 -2.54 -14.97 -10.52
C GLY A 88 -2.01 -15.97 -11.54
N THR A 89 -1.43 -15.49 -12.65
CA THR A 89 -0.84 -16.32 -13.69
C THR A 89 0.37 -17.13 -13.17
N PHE A 90 1.20 -16.57 -12.31
CA PHE A 90 2.31 -17.32 -11.67
C PHE A 90 1.78 -18.40 -10.72
N LEU A 91 0.78 -18.08 -9.91
CA LEU A 91 0.13 -19.06 -9.01
C LEU A 91 -0.51 -20.21 -9.79
N ASP A 92 -1.16 -19.93 -10.95
CA ASP A 92 -1.75 -20.96 -11.84
C ASP A 92 -0.69 -21.90 -12.42
N ARG A 93 0.54 -21.42 -12.60
CA ARG A 93 1.68 -22.23 -13.04
C ARG A 93 2.31 -23.04 -11.90
N GLY A 94 1.82 -22.93 -10.67
CA GLY A 94 2.39 -23.58 -9.50
C GLY A 94 3.65 -22.88 -8.94
N VAL A 95 3.93 -21.64 -9.36
CA VAL A 95 5.02 -20.83 -8.80
C VAL A 95 4.61 -20.37 -7.41
N ARG A 96 5.44 -20.65 -6.40
CA ARG A 96 5.25 -20.08 -5.06
C ARG A 96 5.46 -18.57 -5.13
N LEU A 97 4.55 -17.82 -4.52
CA LEU A 97 4.60 -16.36 -4.49
C LEU A 97 4.74 -15.88 -3.05
N SER A 98 5.70 -15.02 -2.79
CA SER A 98 5.77 -14.27 -1.53
C SER A 98 5.87 -12.77 -1.81
N ASN A 99 5.38 -11.98 -0.88
CA ASN A 99 5.32 -10.53 -1.03
C ASN A 99 6.08 -9.81 0.11
N SER A 100 6.22 -8.50 -0.01
CA SER A 100 6.87 -7.67 1.00
C SER A 100 5.86 -6.97 1.93
N SER A 101 4.79 -7.68 2.32
CA SER A 101 3.77 -7.13 3.24
C SER A 101 4.41 -6.68 4.55
N GLY A 102 4.15 -5.45 4.95
CA GLY A 102 4.73 -4.81 6.13
C GLY A 102 5.95 -3.92 5.82
N SER A 103 6.66 -4.13 4.69
CA SER A 103 7.84 -3.32 4.33
C SER A 103 7.50 -1.82 4.19
N SER A 104 6.32 -1.51 3.69
CA SER A 104 5.80 -0.15 3.46
C SER A 104 4.83 0.35 4.54
N ALA A 105 4.56 -0.44 5.59
CA ALA A 105 3.54 -0.10 6.59
C ALA A 105 3.81 1.26 7.27
N ALA A 106 5.03 1.47 7.74
CA ALA A 106 5.39 2.69 8.45
C ALA A 106 5.33 3.97 7.58
N PRO A 107 5.88 4.02 6.34
CA PRO A 107 5.72 5.20 5.49
C PRO A 107 4.26 5.45 5.09
N ILE A 108 3.48 4.43 4.76
CA ILE A 108 2.06 4.58 4.42
C ILE A 108 1.27 5.15 5.61
N ALA A 109 1.48 4.63 6.82
CA ALA A 109 0.82 5.14 8.01
C ALA A 109 1.22 6.60 8.33
N ARG A 110 2.48 6.98 8.06
CA ARG A 110 2.93 8.38 8.18
C ARG A 110 2.25 9.29 7.15
N THR A 111 2.03 8.81 5.94
CA THR A 111 1.25 9.54 4.91
C THR A 111 -0.20 9.70 5.36
N ALA A 112 -0.84 8.67 5.90
CA ALA A 112 -2.18 8.79 6.46
C ALA A 112 -2.23 9.84 7.59
N MET A 113 -1.23 9.85 8.48
CA MET A 113 -1.14 10.85 9.55
C MET A 113 -0.85 12.25 9.01
N MET A 114 -0.02 12.39 7.97
CA MET A 114 0.20 13.65 7.26
C MET A 114 -1.11 14.21 6.71
N TYR A 115 -1.96 13.40 6.07
CA TYR A 115 -3.28 13.83 5.61
C TYR A 115 -4.15 14.33 6.76
N LEU A 116 -4.26 13.56 7.85
CA LEU A 116 -5.06 13.97 9.01
C LEU A 116 -4.58 15.31 9.59
N LEU A 117 -3.27 15.49 9.75
CA LEU A 117 -2.68 16.75 10.22
C LEU A 117 -2.91 17.90 9.24
N ALA A 118 -2.70 17.67 7.94
CA ALA A 118 -2.89 18.68 6.90
C ALA A 118 -4.37 19.12 6.79
N LEU A 119 -5.29 18.17 6.83
CA LEU A 119 -6.74 18.43 6.78
C LEU A 119 -7.22 19.14 8.05
N SER A 120 -6.75 18.73 9.23
CA SER A 120 -7.13 19.38 10.49
C SER A 120 -6.68 20.83 10.57
N ARG A 121 -5.67 21.23 9.79
CA ARG A 121 -5.13 22.58 9.70
C ARG A 121 -5.55 23.30 8.42
N ASP A 122 -6.40 22.69 7.60
CA ASP A 122 -6.79 23.19 6.29
C ASP A 122 -5.57 23.67 5.47
N LEU A 123 -4.53 22.81 5.44
CA LEU A 123 -3.29 23.14 4.74
C LEU A 123 -3.50 23.51 3.27
N PRO A 124 -4.40 22.86 2.52
CA PRO A 124 -4.68 23.26 1.13
C PRO A 124 -5.12 24.74 1.02
N ARG A 125 -5.97 25.23 1.92
CA ARG A 125 -6.37 26.64 1.97
C ARG A 125 -5.20 27.54 2.36
N MET A 126 -4.41 27.16 3.36
CA MET A 126 -3.23 27.95 3.76
C MET A 126 -2.22 28.09 2.63
N MET A 127 -2.01 27.03 1.84
CA MET A 127 -1.12 27.08 0.67
C MET A 127 -1.63 28.04 -0.41
N ARG A 128 -2.95 28.07 -0.65
CA ARG A 128 -3.56 29.05 -1.58
C ARG A 128 -3.41 30.47 -1.07
N ALA A 129 -3.77 30.73 0.19
CA ALA A 129 -3.62 32.03 0.83
C ALA A 129 -2.17 32.55 0.76
N GLN A 130 -1.19 31.64 1.02
CA GLN A 130 0.23 31.98 0.87
C GLN A 130 0.58 32.39 -0.57
N ALA A 131 0.08 31.67 -1.58
CA ALA A 131 0.31 32.01 -2.98
C ALA A 131 -0.30 33.39 -3.35
N GLU A 132 -1.45 33.73 -2.78
CA GLU A 132 -2.15 34.99 -2.93
C GLU A 132 -1.60 36.10 -2.01
N ARG A 133 -0.62 35.79 -1.15
CA ARG A 133 -0.04 36.71 -0.15
C ARG A 133 -1.07 37.22 0.87
N GLU A 134 -2.06 36.39 1.17
CA GLU A 134 -3.09 36.67 2.15
C GLU A 134 -2.66 36.15 3.55
N TRP A 135 -2.81 37.01 4.57
CA TRP A 135 -2.64 36.61 5.98
C TRP A 135 -3.97 36.06 6.51
N ALA A 136 -4.34 34.82 6.11
CA ALA A 136 -5.61 34.17 6.40
C ALA A 136 -5.58 33.54 7.80
N TRP A 137 -5.80 34.36 8.86
CA TRP A 137 -5.85 33.85 10.23
C TRP A 137 -7.18 33.14 10.51
N GLU A 138 -7.09 31.94 11.07
CA GLU A 138 -8.25 31.15 11.49
C GLU A 138 -7.94 30.30 12.71
N ARG A 139 -9.00 29.83 13.39
CA ARG A 139 -8.91 28.92 14.51
C ARG A 139 -9.14 27.49 14.04
N TRP A 140 -8.23 26.60 14.41
CA TRP A 140 -8.23 25.19 13.96
C TRP A 140 -8.83 24.26 15.01
N ARG A 141 -9.34 23.12 14.55
CA ARG A 141 -9.74 22.01 15.40
C ARG A 141 -8.52 21.13 15.69
N GLU A 142 -8.32 20.76 16.94
CA GLU A 142 -7.23 19.84 17.33
C GLU A 142 -7.63 18.39 17.04
N LEU A 143 -6.63 17.51 16.79
CA LEU A 143 -6.86 16.08 16.66
C LEU A 143 -7.01 15.39 18.01
N ASP A 144 -6.50 15.99 19.09
CA ASP A 144 -6.59 15.46 20.45
C ASP A 144 -8.04 15.20 20.83
N GLY A 145 -8.33 14.00 21.35
CA GLY A 145 -9.67 13.56 21.72
C GLY A 145 -10.59 13.20 20.54
N GLN A 146 -10.22 13.47 19.28
CA GLN A 146 -11.05 13.07 18.13
C GLN A 146 -11.03 11.56 17.92
N ARG A 147 -12.18 11.01 17.54
CA ARG A 147 -12.33 9.58 17.25
C ARG A 147 -11.92 9.28 15.80
N VAL A 148 -11.15 8.22 15.60
CA VAL A 148 -10.75 7.77 14.26
C VAL A 148 -11.07 6.30 14.05
N ALA A 149 -11.79 5.99 12.98
CA ALA A 149 -11.97 4.60 12.53
C ALA A 149 -10.77 4.18 11.67
N VAL A 150 -10.09 3.12 12.06
CA VAL A 150 -9.07 2.45 11.24
C VAL A 150 -9.68 1.20 10.65
N VAL A 151 -10.00 1.27 9.35
CA VAL A 151 -10.69 0.19 8.64
C VAL A 151 -9.67 -0.72 7.98
N GLY A 152 -9.45 -1.87 8.58
CA GLY A 152 -8.35 -2.80 8.33
C GLY A 152 -7.28 -2.73 9.41
N PHE A 153 -6.85 -3.90 9.93
CA PHE A 153 -5.85 -4.02 10.99
C PHE A 153 -4.70 -4.95 10.60
N GLY A 154 -4.26 -4.84 9.34
CA GLY A 154 -2.99 -5.37 8.86
C GLY A 154 -1.81 -4.49 9.33
N PRO A 155 -0.59 -4.73 8.82
CA PRO A 155 0.59 -3.95 9.22
C PRO A 155 0.42 -2.43 9.11
N ILE A 156 -0.26 -1.93 8.07
CA ILE A 156 -0.56 -0.49 7.91
C ILE A 156 -1.51 -0.01 9.00
N GLY A 157 -2.64 -0.70 9.21
CA GLY A 157 -3.63 -0.32 10.21
C GLY A 157 -3.06 -0.30 11.63
N GLN A 158 -2.20 -1.25 11.98
CA GLN A 158 -1.50 -1.29 13.26
C GLN A 158 -0.64 -0.04 13.47
N GLU A 159 0.13 0.36 12.47
CA GLU A 159 0.94 1.58 12.54
C GLU A 159 0.08 2.85 12.55
N VAL A 160 -1.04 2.89 11.83
CA VAL A 160 -2.02 4.00 11.90
C VAL A 160 -2.58 4.12 13.31
N VAL A 161 -3.02 3.03 13.94
CA VAL A 161 -3.49 3.04 15.34
C VAL A 161 -2.42 3.57 16.28
N ARG A 162 -1.18 3.09 16.14
CA ARG A 162 -0.05 3.56 16.98
C ARG A 162 0.18 5.06 16.82
N LEU A 163 0.19 5.57 15.59
CA LEU A 163 0.42 6.99 15.31
C LEU A 163 -0.76 7.86 15.79
N THR A 164 -2.00 7.51 15.43
CA THR A 164 -3.18 8.29 15.85
C THR A 164 -3.30 8.36 17.37
N THR A 165 -3.01 7.27 18.09
CA THR A 165 -2.94 7.27 19.56
C THR A 165 -1.85 8.22 20.07
N ALA A 166 -0.65 8.21 19.46
CA ALA A 166 0.44 9.10 19.86
C ALA A 166 0.13 10.60 19.65
N PHE A 167 -0.79 10.90 18.73
CA PHE A 167 -1.31 12.27 18.50
C PHE A 167 -2.60 12.57 19.27
N GLY A 168 -2.92 11.78 20.30
CA GLY A 168 -4.04 12.02 21.21
C GLY A 168 -5.42 11.65 20.63
N MET A 169 -5.51 11.06 19.44
CA MET A 169 -6.78 10.58 18.89
C MET A 169 -7.23 9.30 19.59
N VAL A 170 -8.52 9.01 19.50
CA VAL A 170 -9.16 7.82 20.07
C VAL A 170 -9.50 6.83 18.93
N PRO A 171 -8.63 5.85 18.63
CA PRO A 171 -8.86 4.92 17.55
C PRO A 171 -9.92 3.87 17.88
N VAL A 172 -10.70 3.46 16.87
CA VAL A 172 -11.51 2.26 16.83
C VAL A 172 -11.13 1.47 15.58
N VAL A 173 -10.79 0.21 15.75
CA VAL A 173 -10.47 -0.68 14.62
C VAL A 173 -11.74 -1.28 14.06
N VAL A 174 -11.88 -1.32 12.73
CA VAL A 174 -12.93 -2.06 12.04
C VAL A 174 -12.30 -3.16 11.21
N ARG A 175 -12.65 -4.42 11.48
CA ARG A 175 -12.13 -5.61 10.79
C ARG A 175 -13.15 -6.76 10.83
N ARG A 176 -12.92 -7.81 10.00
CA ARG A 176 -13.84 -8.97 9.96
C ARG A 176 -14.01 -9.66 11.30
N SER A 177 -12.92 -9.90 12.02
CA SER A 177 -12.93 -10.64 13.31
C SER A 177 -11.92 -10.01 14.26
N ALA A 178 -12.31 -9.80 15.50
CA ALA A 178 -11.38 -9.43 16.57
C ALA A 178 -10.52 -10.64 16.94
N HIS A 179 -9.25 -10.41 17.28
CA HIS A 179 -8.34 -11.45 17.77
C HIS A 179 -8.13 -11.34 19.29
N GLY A 180 -8.51 -10.21 19.90
CA GLY A 180 -8.43 -9.97 21.35
C GLY A 180 -7.10 -9.43 21.84
N ASP A 181 -6.17 -9.14 20.94
CA ASP A 181 -4.85 -8.53 21.20
C ASP A 181 -4.71 -7.10 20.65
N GLU A 182 -5.81 -6.55 20.12
CA GLU A 182 -5.83 -5.20 19.61
C GLU A 182 -5.72 -4.16 20.75
N PRO A 183 -4.94 -3.08 20.58
CA PRO A 183 -4.68 -2.10 21.65
C PRO A 183 -5.83 -1.11 21.86
N CYS A 184 -6.92 -1.22 21.10
CA CYS A 184 -8.08 -0.32 21.14
C CYS A 184 -9.37 -1.09 20.82
N PRO A 185 -10.57 -0.51 21.00
CA PRO A 185 -11.84 -1.14 20.69
C PRO A 185 -11.89 -1.63 19.23
N VAL A 186 -12.47 -2.83 19.04
CA VAL A 186 -12.67 -3.45 17.73
C VAL A 186 -14.15 -3.61 17.45
N ARG A 187 -14.56 -3.28 16.24
CA ARG A 187 -15.92 -3.48 15.74
C ARG A 187 -15.87 -4.36 14.48
N PRO A 188 -16.81 -5.25 14.29
CA PRO A 188 -16.92 -6.05 13.06
C PRO A 188 -17.23 -5.16 11.85
N LEU A 189 -16.84 -5.62 10.65
CA LEU A 189 -17.07 -4.87 9.41
C LEU A 189 -18.55 -4.56 9.15
N GLY A 190 -19.46 -5.42 9.63
CA GLY A 190 -20.90 -5.19 9.55
C GLY A 190 -21.40 -3.97 10.31
N ASP A 191 -20.66 -3.52 11.33
CA ASP A 191 -20.99 -2.33 12.13
C ASP A 191 -20.39 -1.04 11.54
N LEU A 192 -19.72 -1.11 10.38
CA LEU A 192 -19.00 0.03 9.81
C LEU A 192 -19.89 1.28 9.71
N GLY A 193 -21.13 1.14 9.27
CA GLY A 193 -22.06 2.26 9.16
C GLY A 193 -22.34 2.97 10.49
N ASP A 194 -22.42 2.23 11.59
CA ASP A 194 -22.64 2.81 12.93
C ASP A 194 -21.35 3.48 13.43
N VAL A 195 -20.19 2.87 13.16
CA VAL A 195 -18.90 3.47 13.49
C VAL A 195 -18.69 4.79 12.76
N LEU A 196 -19.01 4.85 11.44
CA LEU A 196 -18.88 6.06 10.63
C LEU A 196 -19.72 7.23 11.16
N ALA A 197 -20.86 6.95 11.76
CA ALA A 197 -21.72 7.96 12.38
C ALA A 197 -21.15 8.54 13.69
N GLU A 198 -20.12 7.92 14.26
CA GLU A 198 -19.57 8.27 15.57
C GLU A 198 -18.15 8.85 15.52
N VAL A 199 -17.47 8.81 14.37
CA VAL A 199 -16.06 9.17 14.26
C VAL A 199 -15.83 10.47 13.52
N ASP A 200 -14.74 11.15 13.87
CA ASP A 200 -14.29 12.41 13.25
C ASP A 200 -13.40 12.18 12.03
N ALA A 201 -12.81 10.99 11.90
CA ALA A 201 -11.97 10.62 10.77
C ALA A 201 -12.06 9.12 10.48
N VAL A 202 -11.81 8.77 9.22
CA VAL A 202 -11.72 7.37 8.76
C VAL A 202 -10.41 7.20 8.01
N VAL A 203 -9.65 6.15 8.33
CA VAL A 203 -8.47 5.73 7.58
C VAL A 203 -8.72 4.33 7.01
N VAL A 204 -8.76 4.22 5.69
CA VAL A 204 -8.98 2.97 4.97
C VAL A 204 -7.63 2.33 4.66
N ALA A 205 -7.40 1.12 5.21
CA ALA A 205 -6.19 0.32 5.05
C ALA A 205 -6.54 -1.16 4.80
N LEU A 206 -7.60 -1.40 4.03
CA LEU A 206 -8.05 -2.73 3.59
C LEU A 206 -7.38 -3.15 2.28
N PRO A 207 -7.18 -4.45 2.07
CA PRO A 207 -6.92 -4.98 0.74
C PRO A 207 -8.20 -4.94 -0.12
N LEU A 208 -8.01 -4.88 -1.44
CA LEU A 208 -9.09 -5.08 -2.41
C LEU A 208 -9.41 -6.57 -2.51
N THR A 209 -10.65 -6.92 -2.28
CA THR A 209 -11.22 -8.27 -2.44
C THR A 209 -12.63 -8.13 -2.99
N PRO A 210 -13.26 -9.21 -3.51
CA PRO A 210 -14.65 -9.13 -3.94
C PRO A 210 -15.61 -8.61 -2.86
N GLU A 211 -15.31 -8.81 -1.57
CA GLU A 211 -16.14 -8.36 -0.46
C GLU A 211 -15.87 -6.91 -0.06
N THR A 212 -14.75 -6.34 -0.44
CA THR A 212 -14.37 -4.95 -0.11
C THR A 212 -14.44 -3.99 -1.28
N ASP A 213 -14.66 -4.49 -2.49
CA ASP A 213 -14.90 -3.69 -3.70
C ASP A 213 -16.17 -2.86 -3.53
N GLY A 214 -16.07 -1.53 -3.71
CA GLY A 214 -17.16 -0.59 -3.51
C GLY A 214 -17.71 -0.52 -2.07
N LEU A 215 -16.95 -1.00 -1.07
CA LEU A 215 -17.40 -1.04 0.33
C LEU A 215 -17.89 0.32 0.81
N PHE A 216 -17.20 1.39 0.49
CA PHE A 216 -17.62 2.76 0.83
C PHE A 216 -18.56 3.32 -0.23
N SER A 217 -19.78 2.77 -0.28
CA SER A 217 -20.85 3.23 -1.17
C SER A 217 -21.34 4.63 -0.80
N ALA A 218 -22.12 5.25 -1.70
CA ALA A 218 -22.79 6.53 -1.43
C ALA A 218 -23.59 6.53 -0.13
N GLU A 219 -24.32 5.43 0.15
CA GLU A 219 -25.09 5.27 1.37
C GLU A 219 -24.20 5.25 2.61
N LEU A 220 -23.08 4.51 2.56
CA LEU A 220 -22.17 4.40 3.68
C LEU A 220 -21.41 5.71 3.93
N LEU A 221 -20.94 6.38 2.87
CA LEU A 221 -20.35 7.72 2.95
C LEU A 221 -21.33 8.74 3.54
N ALA A 222 -22.63 8.61 3.23
CA ALA A 222 -23.66 9.49 3.78
C ALA A 222 -23.85 9.35 5.30
N ARG A 223 -23.38 8.29 5.94
CA ARG A 223 -23.44 8.10 7.40
C ARG A 223 -22.30 8.81 8.15
N MET A 224 -21.22 9.21 7.47
CA MET A 224 -20.11 9.93 8.10
C MET A 224 -20.56 11.28 8.68
N GLN A 225 -19.90 11.72 9.74
CA GLN A 225 -20.13 13.04 10.32
C GLN A 225 -19.86 14.16 9.29
N PRO A 226 -20.61 15.27 9.28
CA PRO A 226 -20.44 16.35 8.30
C PRO A 226 -19.06 16.99 8.25
N HIS A 227 -18.30 16.90 9.33
CA HIS A 227 -16.94 17.47 9.44
C HIS A 227 -15.84 16.41 9.35
N ALA A 228 -16.23 15.15 9.16
CA ALA A 228 -15.28 14.05 9.19
C ALA A 228 -14.30 14.08 8.01
N PHE A 229 -13.09 13.59 8.27
CA PHE A 229 -12.06 13.39 7.25
C PHE A 229 -12.07 11.97 6.73
N PHE A 230 -11.87 11.81 5.43
CA PHE A 230 -11.75 10.52 4.77
C PHE A 230 -10.33 10.34 4.23
N VAL A 231 -9.62 9.30 4.66
CA VAL A 231 -8.26 9.00 4.20
C VAL A 231 -8.25 7.60 3.59
N ASN A 232 -7.83 7.50 2.32
CA ASN A 232 -7.67 6.21 1.65
C ASN A 232 -6.19 5.96 1.28
N VAL A 233 -5.59 4.97 1.92
CA VAL A 233 -4.25 4.44 1.65
C VAL A 233 -4.28 2.95 1.29
N GLY A 234 -5.46 2.43 0.96
CA GLY A 234 -5.69 1.05 0.55
C GLY A 234 -5.71 0.88 -0.96
N ARG A 235 -6.90 0.94 -1.55
CA ARG A 235 -7.15 0.88 -3.00
C ARG A 235 -8.28 1.83 -3.37
N GLY A 236 -8.24 2.40 -4.57
CA GLY A 236 -9.28 3.31 -5.07
C GLY A 236 -10.64 2.64 -5.15
N GLU A 237 -10.66 1.41 -5.64
CA GLU A 237 -11.87 0.59 -5.86
C GLU A 237 -12.65 0.27 -4.56
N LEU A 238 -12.06 0.49 -3.39
CA LEU A 238 -12.79 0.34 -2.11
C LEU A 238 -13.91 1.38 -1.94
N VAL A 239 -13.91 2.43 -2.77
CA VAL A 239 -14.74 3.63 -2.59
C VAL A 239 -15.51 3.96 -3.86
N ASP A 240 -16.79 4.26 -3.74
CA ASP A 240 -17.53 4.98 -4.77
C ASP A 240 -16.93 6.40 -4.89
N GLN A 241 -15.97 6.55 -5.80
CA GLN A 241 -15.23 7.82 -6.00
C GLN A 241 -16.16 8.96 -6.42
N THR A 242 -17.20 8.67 -7.19
CA THR A 242 -18.18 9.69 -7.60
C THR A 242 -18.93 10.23 -6.38
N ALA A 243 -19.44 9.33 -5.54
CA ALA A 243 -20.15 9.71 -4.33
C ALA A 243 -19.24 10.45 -3.32
N LEU A 244 -17.98 10.05 -3.21
CA LEU A 244 -17.00 10.76 -2.38
C LEU A 244 -16.75 12.17 -2.92
N THR A 245 -16.57 12.32 -4.23
CA THR A 245 -16.37 13.62 -4.89
C THR A 245 -17.55 14.55 -4.64
N ASP A 246 -18.79 14.07 -4.80
CA ASP A 246 -20.01 14.85 -4.55
C ASP A 246 -20.13 15.28 -3.08
N ALA A 247 -19.77 14.38 -2.15
CA ALA A 247 -19.80 14.69 -0.71
C ALA A 247 -18.74 15.75 -0.33
N LEU A 248 -17.58 15.75 -0.98
CA LEU A 248 -16.52 16.72 -0.78
C LEU A 248 -16.86 18.07 -1.44
N ALA A 249 -17.36 18.06 -2.67
CA ALA A 249 -17.75 19.26 -3.42
C ALA A 249 -18.89 20.03 -2.75
N SER A 250 -19.85 19.30 -2.16
CA SER A 250 -20.95 19.91 -1.40
C SER A 250 -20.56 20.38 0.00
N GLY A 251 -19.35 20.11 0.46
CA GLY A 251 -18.89 20.41 1.82
C GLY A 251 -19.53 19.53 2.91
N ARG A 252 -20.19 18.44 2.55
CA ARG A 252 -20.75 17.51 3.50
C ARG A 252 -19.67 16.76 4.28
N LEU A 253 -18.55 16.43 3.64
CA LEU A 253 -17.34 15.95 4.32
C LEU A 253 -16.33 17.09 4.52
N GLY A 254 -15.61 17.05 5.62
CA GLY A 254 -14.62 18.05 5.97
C GLY A 254 -13.42 18.07 5.03
N GLY A 255 -13.04 16.91 4.49
CA GLY A 255 -11.96 16.79 3.53
C GLY A 255 -11.54 15.34 3.30
N ALA A 256 -10.67 15.13 2.30
CA ALA A 256 -10.11 13.81 2.00
C ALA A 256 -8.60 13.87 1.71
N GLY A 257 -7.89 12.80 2.14
CA GLY A 257 -6.52 12.49 1.76
C GLY A 257 -6.51 11.17 0.97
N LEU A 258 -6.12 11.23 -0.30
CA LEU A 258 -6.21 10.11 -1.23
C LEU A 258 -4.83 9.79 -1.79
N ASP A 259 -4.28 8.65 -1.43
CA ASP A 259 -3.07 8.11 -2.09
C ASP A 259 -3.44 7.28 -3.33
N VAL A 260 -4.67 6.81 -3.37
CA VAL A 260 -5.22 5.91 -4.40
C VAL A 260 -6.54 6.44 -4.96
N THR A 261 -6.77 6.22 -6.25
CA THR A 261 -7.96 6.68 -7.00
C THR A 261 -8.41 5.64 -8.04
N VAL A 262 -9.55 5.90 -8.69
CA VAL A 262 -10.05 5.09 -9.82
C VAL A 262 -10.48 6.02 -10.96
N PRO A 263 -9.86 5.88 -12.16
CA PRO A 263 -8.70 5.05 -12.47
C PRO A 263 -7.38 5.61 -11.95
N GLU A 264 -6.31 4.83 -12.05
CA GLU A 264 -4.93 5.30 -11.89
C GLU A 264 -4.16 5.17 -13.22
N PRO A 265 -3.48 6.24 -13.69
CA PRO A 265 -3.48 7.62 -13.15
C PRO A 265 -4.84 8.30 -13.19
N LEU A 266 -5.10 9.18 -12.19
CA LEU A 266 -6.32 10.00 -12.18
C LEU A 266 -6.35 10.92 -13.41
N PRO A 267 -7.43 10.95 -14.21
CA PRO A 267 -7.56 11.80 -15.38
C PRO A 267 -7.33 13.27 -15.04
N SER A 268 -6.69 14.00 -15.96
CA SER A 268 -6.32 15.41 -15.74
C SER A 268 -7.52 16.37 -15.60
N ASP A 269 -8.69 15.96 -16.05
CA ASP A 269 -9.97 16.67 -15.98
C ASP A 269 -10.87 16.19 -14.82
N ASP A 270 -10.39 15.27 -13.99
CA ASP A 270 -11.16 14.81 -12.82
C ASP A 270 -11.37 15.94 -11.82
N PRO A 271 -12.63 16.15 -11.34
CA PRO A 271 -12.95 17.24 -10.41
C PRO A 271 -12.19 17.17 -9.07
N LEU A 272 -11.74 16.01 -8.63
CA LEU A 272 -10.96 15.84 -7.39
C LEU A 272 -9.72 16.75 -7.35
N TRP A 273 -9.07 17.01 -8.53
CA TRP A 273 -7.89 17.88 -8.61
C TRP A 273 -8.12 19.30 -8.12
N THR A 274 -9.34 19.80 -8.26
CA THR A 274 -9.68 21.20 -7.99
C THR A 274 -10.45 21.42 -6.69
N LEU A 275 -10.83 20.36 -6.00
CA LEU A 275 -11.54 20.46 -4.72
C LEU A 275 -10.63 21.06 -3.64
N PRO A 276 -11.09 22.11 -2.93
CA PRO A 276 -10.26 22.83 -1.97
C PRO A 276 -9.91 22.07 -0.71
N ASN A 277 -10.65 21.01 -0.41
CA ASN A 277 -10.54 20.17 0.78
C ASN A 277 -10.00 18.74 0.49
N VAL A 278 -9.30 18.59 -0.64
CA VAL A 278 -8.71 17.30 -1.05
C VAL A 278 -7.20 17.42 -1.17
N ILE A 279 -6.49 16.38 -0.72
CA ILE A 279 -5.06 16.18 -0.90
C ILE A 279 -4.87 14.84 -1.61
N ILE A 280 -4.18 14.87 -2.77
CA ILE A 280 -3.92 13.67 -3.58
C ILE A 280 -2.42 13.43 -3.65
N THR A 281 -1.99 12.17 -3.50
CA THR A 281 -0.65 11.71 -3.85
C THR A 281 -0.75 10.55 -4.85
N PRO A 282 0.25 10.37 -5.73
CA PRO A 282 0.15 9.46 -6.87
C PRO A 282 0.53 8.02 -6.50
N HIS A 283 -0.20 7.39 -5.57
CA HIS A 283 0.00 6.00 -5.10
C HIS A 283 1.46 5.72 -4.71
N ASN A 284 2.07 6.68 -4.02
CA ASN A 284 3.49 6.62 -3.66
C ASN A 284 3.77 6.70 -2.15
N SER A 285 2.75 6.61 -1.31
CA SER A 285 2.88 6.65 0.15
C SER A 285 3.82 5.56 0.70
N GLY A 286 3.95 4.44 0.00
CA GLY A 286 4.87 3.35 0.30
C GLY A 286 6.26 3.47 -0.33
N SER A 287 6.46 4.37 -1.29
CA SER A 287 7.70 4.48 -2.09
C SER A 287 8.76 5.28 -1.35
N THR A 288 9.61 4.60 -0.59
CA THR A 288 10.74 5.20 0.13
C THR A 288 11.99 4.31 0.04
N ASP A 289 13.17 4.92 0.23
CA ASP A 289 14.45 4.21 0.36
C ASP A 289 14.40 3.14 1.45
N GLY A 290 13.81 3.46 2.60
CA GLY A 290 13.60 2.52 3.68
C GLY A 290 12.69 1.34 3.32
N THR A 291 11.71 1.53 2.44
CA THR A 291 10.84 0.45 1.94
C THR A 291 11.61 -0.50 1.03
N ALA A 292 12.42 0.03 0.10
CA ALA A 292 13.26 -0.77 -0.78
C ALA A 292 14.19 -1.68 0.04
N ARG A 293 14.88 -1.10 1.03
CA ARG A 293 15.76 -1.87 1.92
C ARG A 293 15.00 -2.96 2.68
N ARG A 294 13.84 -2.65 3.31
CA ARG A 294 13.07 -3.65 4.06
C ARG A 294 12.54 -4.76 3.17
N SER A 295 12.14 -4.45 1.93
CA SER A 295 11.73 -5.44 0.95
C SER A 295 12.89 -6.38 0.57
N ALA A 296 14.09 -5.86 0.35
CA ALA A 296 15.29 -6.66 0.12
C ALA A 296 15.62 -7.56 1.33
N GLU A 297 15.52 -7.03 2.57
CA GLU A 297 15.70 -7.84 3.78
C GLU A 297 14.68 -8.98 3.89
N MET A 298 13.42 -8.74 3.53
CA MET A 298 12.39 -9.78 3.52
C MET A 298 12.67 -10.85 2.46
N PHE A 299 13.15 -10.44 1.28
CA PHE A 299 13.60 -11.41 0.26
C PHE A 299 14.75 -12.27 0.79
N LEU A 300 15.77 -11.65 1.39
CA LEU A 300 16.93 -12.39 1.93
C LEU A 300 16.51 -13.37 3.04
N SER A 301 15.64 -12.96 3.96
CA SER A 301 15.09 -13.86 4.99
C SER A 301 14.27 -15.01 4.37
N ASN A 302 13.49 -14.74 3.33
CA ASN A 302 12.78 -15.77 2.58
C ASN A 302 13.74 -16.68 1.79
N LEU A 303 14.88 -16.18 1.31
CA LEU A 303 15.91 -16.98 0.66
C LEU A 303 16.56 -17.97 1.66
N GLU A 304 16.80 -17.53 2.91
CA GLU A 304 17.24 -18.43 4.00
C GLU A 304 16.21 -19.54 4.24
N SER A 305 14.92 -19.17 4.33
CA SER A 305 13.82 -20.13 4.49
C SER A 305 13.69 -21.09 3.32
N TRP A 306 13.86 -20.58 2.09
CA TRP A 306 13.84 -21.38 0.86
C TRP A 306 14.96 -22.42 0.84
N THR A 307 16.18 -22.02 1.16
CA THR A 307 17.35 -22.93 1.20
C THR A 307 17.27 -23.96 2.33
N ALA A 308 16.61 -23.61 3.44
CA ALA A 308 16.35 -24.51 4.56
C ALA A 308 15.09 -25.36 4.37
N GLU A 309 14.39 -25.25 3.24
CA GLU A 309 13.12 -25.94 2.94
C GLU A 309 12.03 -25.69 4.00
N THR A 310 12.02 -24.49 4.59
CA THR A 310 11.01 -24.06 5.56
C THR A 310 9.95 -23.17 4.92
N SER A 311 8.93 -22.76 5.70
CA SER A 311 7.86 -21.89 5.22
C SER A 311 8.38 -20.48 4.91
N LEU A 312 7.97 -19.92 3.78
CA LEU A 312 8.25 -18.52 3.44
C LEU A 312 7.40 -17.58 4.30
N VAL A 313 8.00 -16.48 4.72
CA VAL A 313 7.26 -15.38 5.37
C VAL A 313 6.46 -14.65 4.31
N THR A 314 5.21 -14.29 4.62
CA THR A 314 4.29 -13.61 3.69
C THR A 314 4.05 -14.35 2.37
N GLU A 315 4.05 -15.68 2.42
CA GLU A 315 3.65 -16.51 1.28
C GLU A 315 2.17 -16.29 0.97
N VAL A 316 1.88 -16.08 -0.31
CA VAL A 316 0.52 -15.90 -0.81
C VAL A 316 -0.10 -17.27 -1.00
N ILE A 317 -1.10 -17.60 -0.18
CA ILE A 317 -1.89 -18.83 -0.27
C ILE A 317 -3.23 -18.45 -0.92
N ARG A 318 -3.66 -19.24 -1.91
CA ARG A 318 -5.00 -19.09 -2.53
C ARG A 318 -6.11 -19.51 -1.60
#